data_8fe96174c0e35ccafa938f2c0a17d993
#
_entry.id   8fe96174c0e35ccafa938f2c0a17d993
#
_cell.length_a   1.000
_cell.length_b   1.000
_cell.length_c   1.000
_cell.angle_alpha   90.00
_cell.angle_beta   90.00
_cell.angle_gamma   90.00
#
_symmetry.space_group_name_H-M   'P 1'
#
loop_
_entity.id
_entity.type
_entity.pdbx_description
1 polymer ?
#
loop_
_entity_poly.entity_id
_entity_poly.type
_entity_poly.pdbx_seq_one_letter_code
_entity_poly.pdbx_strand_id
1 'polypeptide(L)'
;MPAVPVVAPRAIDLATLQAIADLPSEPRYNSQRNLGRDLMLLSFALGGINYADLYALPYDAYKVDYIEYKRQKTQHARADEALYRVYICEEVRPLLTRYLDPTRKRLFIFHRRFPAGNFPTKVSCAVKAVEKAVPFERHYTYYSARHTYATLAYNVANIDKYTVHELLNHSDKEMKITDRYIERDWQRLYDAHKRIVALINWSSICEG
;
A
#
# COMPACT_ATOMS: atom_id res chain seq x y z
N MET A 1 -29.85 -1.99 22.22
CA MET A 1 -28.46 -1.66 21.88
C MET A 1 -28.48 -0.83 20.62
N PRO A 2 -27.84 0.32 20.55
CA PRO A 2 -27.74 1.06 19.29
C PRO A 2 -26.99 0.21 18.26
N ALA A 3 -27.56 0.10 17.06
CA ALA A 3 -26.93 -0.63 15.96
C ALA A 3 -25.57 0.01 15.65
N VAL A 4 -24.50 -0.77 15.67
CA VAL A 4 -23.18 -0.32 15.23
C VAL A 4 -23.33 0.07 13.76
N PRO A 5 -23.00 1.31 13.36
CA PRO A 5 -23.11 1.73 11.98
C PRO A 5 -22.25 0.82 11.10
N VAL A 6 -22.87 0.12 10.17
CA VAL A 6 -22.18 -0.70 9.17
C VAL A 6 -21.43 0.26 8.26
N VAL A 7 -20.12 0.39 8.48
CA VAL A 7 -19.26 1.18 7.58
C VAL A 7 -19.22 0.45 6.24
N ALA A 8 -19.67 1.12 5.18
CA ALA A 8 -19.65 0.55 3.83
C ALA A 8 -18.23 0.07 3.47
N PRO A 9 -18.10 -1.12 2.87
CA PRO A 9 -16.80 -1.64 2.42
C PRO A 9 -16.11 -0.62 1.49
N ARG A 10 -14.83 -0.34 1.73
CA ARG A 10 -14.02 0.60 0.92
C ARG A 10 -13.08 -0.12 -0.04
N ALA A 11 -13.07 -1.44 -0.02
CA ALA A 11 -12.30 -2.25 -0.94
C ALA A 11 -12.92 -2.21 -2.33
N ILE A 12 -12.09 -2.21 -3.36
CA ILE A 12 -12.45 -2.55 -4.73
C ILE A 12 -12.20 -4.06 -4.93
N ASP A 13 -12.83 -4.66 -5.92
CA ASP A 13 -12.61 -6.07 -6.22
C ASP A 13 -11.31 -6.31 -7.02
N LEU A 14 -10.95 -7.58 -7.17
CA LEU A 14 -9.72 -7.98 -7.87
C LEU A 14 -9.77 -7.57 -9.35
N ALA A 15 -10.91 -7.69 -10.01
CA ALA A 15 -11.06 -7.34 -11.42
C ALA A 15 -10.84 -5.84 -11.65
N THR A 16 -11.40 -4.98 -10.78
CA THR A 16 -11.19 -3.54 -10.82
C THR A 16 -9.73 -3.18 -10.53
N LEU A 17 -9.09 -3.85 -9.54
CA LEU A 17 -7.68 -3.63 -9.26
C LEU A 17 -6.78 -4.05 -10.43
N GLN A 18 -7.09 -5.16 -11.10
CA GLN A 18 -6.39 -5.59 -12.32
C GLN A 18 -6.61 -4.59 -13.46
N ALA A 19 -7.84 -4.12 -13.68
CA ALA A 19 -8.13 -3.10 -14.69
C ALA A 19 -7.35 -1.80 -14.44
N ILE A 20 -7.12 -1.42 -13.17
CA ILE A 20 -6.25 -0.30 -12.82
C ILE A 20 -4.80 -0.60 -13.20
N ALA A 21 -4.30 -1.81 -12.95
CA ALA A 21 -2.95 -2.22 -13.31
C ALA A 21 -2.74 -2.23 -14.83
N ASP A 22 -3.76 -2.63 -15.58
CA ASP A 22 -3.73 -2.74 -17.05
C ASP A 22 -3.99 -1.39 -17.77
N LEU A 23 -4.23 -0.30 -17.05
CA LEU A 23 -4.38 1.02 -17.66
C LEU A 23 -3.11 1.37 -18.45
N PRO A 24 -3.23 1.65 -19.76
CA PRO A 24 -2.09 2.03 -20.56
C PRO A 24 -1.49 3.35 -20.08
N SER A 25 -0.17 3.46 -20.17
CA SER A 25 0.53 4.69 -19.81
C SER A 25 0.16 5.81 -20.79
N GLU A 26 -0.23 6.96 -20.26
CA GLU A 26 -0.37 8.16 -21.06
C GLU A 26 1.03 8.74 -21.34
N PRO A 27 1.31 9.19 -22.57
CA PRO A 27 2.63 9.73 -22.93
C PRO A 27 2.92 11.08 -22.25
N ARG A 28 1.96 11.66 -21.60
CA ARG A 28 2.07 12.95 -20.92
C ARG A 28 2.91 12.83 -19.66
N TYR A 29 4.02 13.55 -19.58
CA TYR A 29 4.99 13.55 -18.48
C TYR A 29 4.37 13.69 -17.08
N ASN A 30 3.33 14.52 -16.89
CA ASN A 30 2.65 14.74 -15.61
C ASN A 30 1.22 14.20 -15.61
N SER A 31 0.98 13.03 -16.22
CA SER A 31 -0.35 12.42 -16.20
C SER A 31 -0.81 12.14 -14.78
N GLN A 32 -1.98 12.70 -14.42
CA GLN A 32 -2.63 12.40 -13.15
C GLN A 32 -3.09 10.95 -13.10
N ARG A 33 -3.51 10.40 -14.25
CA ARG A 33 -3.95 9.00 -14.35
C ARG A 33 -2.80 8.04 -14.09
N ASN A 34 -1.64 8.25 -14.73
CA ASN A 34 -0.44 7.42 -14.47
C ASN A 34 -0.01 7.52 -13.00
N LEU A 35 0.04 8.73 -12.45
CA LEU A 35 0.39 8.93 -11.06
C LEU A 35 -0.59 8.21 -10.12
N GLY A 36 -1.90 8.30 -10.39
CA GLY A 36 -2.93 7.67 -9.56
C GLY A 36 -2.87 6.15 -9.61
N ARG A 37 -2.72 5.58 -10.83
CA ARG A 37 -2.50 4.15 -11.04
C ARG A 37 -1.30 3.67 -10.21
N ASP A 38 -0.17 4.30 -10.42
CA ASP A 38 1.10 3.89 -9.80
C ASP A 38 1.06 4.05 -8.27
N LEU A 39 0.45 5.11 -7.74
CA LEU A 39 0.28 5.32 -6.31
C LEU A 39 -0.63 4.27 -5.66
N MET A 40 -1.75 3.89 -6.31
CA MET A 40 -2.63 2.85 -5.80
C MET A 40 -1.94 1.49 -5.79
N LEU A 41 -1.22 1.18 -6.85
CA LEU A 41 -0.47 -0.08 -6.97
C LEU A 41 0.72 -0.14 -6.02
N LEU A 42 1.47 0.96 -5.82
CA LEU A 42 2.50 1.04 -4.78
C LEU A 42 1.90 0.86 -3.39
N SER A 43 0.74 1.46 -3.12
CA SER A 43 0.07 1.24 -1.84
C SER A 43 -0.28 -0.21 -1.62
N PHE A 44 -0.90 -0.86 -2.61
CA PHE A 44 -1.24 -2.28 -2.54
C PHE A 44 0.00 -3.16 -2.37
N ALA A 45 0.99 -2.98 -3.24
CA ALA A 45 2.24 -3.75 -3.25
C ALA A 45 3.11 -3.55 -2.00
N LEU A 46 2.91 -2.47 -1.27
CA LEU A 46 3.60 -2.20 0.00
C LEU A 46 2.68 -2.38 1.22
N GLY A 47 1.77 -3.37 1.17
CA GLY A 47 0.92 -3.76 2.30
C GLY A 47 -0.10 -2.72 2.72
N GLY A 48 -0.55 -1.89 1.78
CA GLY A 48 -1.50 -0.81 2.06
C GLY A 48 -0.84 0.38 2.77
N ILE A 49 0.38 0.75 2.41
CA ILE A 49 1.08 1.90 2.98
C ILE A 49 0.27 3.19 2.82
N ASN A 50 0.24 4.02 3.87
CA ASN A 50 -0.40 5.33 3.79
C ASN A 50 0.44 6.29 2.93
N TYR A 51 -0.22 7.21 2.21
CA TYR A 51 0.49 8.20 1.39
C TYR A 51 1.42 9.11 2.21
N ALA A 52 1.09 9.39 3.47
CA ALA A 52 1.96 10.18 4.35
C ALA A 52 3.25 9.43 4.68
N ASP A 53 3.14 8.14 5.03
CA ASP A 53 4.30 7.29 5.26
C ASP A 53 5.10 7.14 3.94
N LEU A 54 4.42 6.85 2.80
CA LEU A 54 5.06 6.74 1.48
C LEU A 54 5.86 8.00 1.11
N TYR A 55 5.30 9.19 1.37
CA TYR A 55 5.97 10.47 1.13
C TYR A 55 7.20 10.67 2.01
N ALA A 56 7.14 10.21 3.27
CA ALA A 56 8.12 10.51 4.30
C ALA A 56 9.22 9.45 4.44
N LEU A 57 9.08 8.26 3.80
CA LEU A 57 10.05 7.17 3.93
C LEU A 57 11.49 7.67 3.76
N PRO A 58 12.37 7.47 4.75
CA PRO A 58 13.79 7.78 4.60
C PRO A 58 14.44 6.78 3.64
N TYR A 59 15.57 7.16 3.05
CA TYR A 59 16.24 6.30 2.06
C TYR A 59 16.74 4.98 2.68
N ASP A 60 17.20 5.03 3.91
CA ASP A 60 17.70 3.87 4.66
C ASP A 60 16.61 2.87 5.09
N ALA A 61 15.33 3.24 4.93
CA ALA A 61 14.23 2.31 5.04
C ALA A 61 14.30 1.18 4.00
N TYR A 62 14.93 1.44 2.85
CA TYR A 62 15.10 0.48 1.76
C TYR A 62 16.21 -0.51 2.08
N LYS A 63 15.85 -1.76 2.27
CA LYS A 63 16.75 -2.90 2.35
C LYS A 63 16.61 -3.71 1.04
N VAL A 64 17.53 -4.58 0.75
CA VAL A 64 17.52 -5.31 -0.54
C VAL A 64 16.18 -6.00 -0.81
N ASP A 65 15.63 -6.66 0.21
CA ASP A 65 14.44 -7.52 0.05
C ASP A 65 13.18 -6.96 0.72
N TYR A 66 13.30 -5.89 1.50
CA TYR A 66 12.17 -5.32 2.21
C TYR A 66 12.34 -3.82 2.48
N ILE A 67 11.24 -3.16 2.76
CA ILE A 67 11.22 -1.80 3.29
C ILE A 67 10.88 -1.89 4.78
N GLU A 68 11.70 -1.24 5.63
CA GLU A 68 11.49 -1.19 7.07
C GLU A 68 11.36 0.25 7.54
N TYR A 69 10.29 0.55 8.26
CA TYR A 69 10.05 1.88 8.79
C TYR A 69 9.12 1.88 10.01
N LYS A 70 9.11 2.98 10.75
CA LYS A 70 8.18 3.22 11.85
C LYS A 70 6.98 4.04 11.32
N ARG A 71 5.76 3.52 11.51
CA ARG A 71 4.55 4.22 11.03
C ARG A 71 4.36 5.53 11.81
N GLN A 72 4.36 6.66 11.11
CA GLN A 72 4.25 8.00 11.71
C GLN A 72 3.03 8.14 12.64
N LYS A 73 1.86 7.65 12.22
CA LYS A 73 0.61 7.81 12.98
C LYS A 73 0.62 7.11 14.34
N THR A 74 1.38 6.01 14.50
CA THR A 74 1.26 5.12 15.66
C THR A 74 2.59 4.88 16.39
N GLN A 75 3.70 5.41 15.90
CA GLN A 75 5.03 5.17 16.49
C GLN A 75 5.14 5.58 17.96
N HIS A 76 4.46 6.65 18.38
CA HIS A 76 4.50 7.12 19.77
C HIS A 76 3.52 6.41 20.70
N ALA A 77 2.62 5.59 20.16
CA ALA A 77 1.58 4.90 20.93
C ALA A 77 1.90 3.41 21.20
N ARG A 78 3.01 2.90 20.65
CA ARG A 78 3.37 1.47 20.71
C ARG A 78 4.79 1.29 21.27
N ALA A 79 4.98 0.23 22.06
CA ALA A 79 6.29 -0.11 22.62
C ALA A 79 7.32 -0.52 21.55
N ASP A 80 6.86 -1.12 20.43
CA ASP A 80 7.67 -1.47 19.25
C ASP A 80 7.81 -0.29 18.27
N GLU A 81 7.40 0.92 18.69
CA GLU A 81 7.37 2.14 17.88
C GLU A 81 6.70 1.96 16.51
N ALA A 82 5.77 1.00 16.44
CA ALA A 82 5.06 0.61 15.23
C ALA A 82 5.99 0.22 14.07
N LEU A 83 7.08 -0.49 14.38
CA LEU A 83 8.00 -1.03 13.39
C LEU A 83 7.25 -1.90 12.41
N TYR A 84 7.46 -1.63 11.13
CA TYR A 84 6.81 -2.32 10.03
C TYR A 84 7.84 -2.73 8.98
N ARG A 85 7.75 -3.98 8.54
CA ARG A 85 8.49 -4.50 7.40
C ARG A 85 7.54 -4.98 6.33
N VAL A 86 7.79 -4.62 5.09
CA VAL A 86 7.07 -5.14 3.94
C VAL A 86 8.07 -5.69 2.93
N TYR A 87 7.86 -6.93 2.51
CA TYR A 87 8.69 -7.59 1.50
C TYR A 87 8.50 -6.93 0.13
N ILE A 88 9.57 -6.85 -0.66
CA ILE A 88 9.55 -6.30 -2.02
C ILE A 88 9.52 -7.47 -2.98
N CYS A 89 8.34 -7.75 -3.54
CA CYS A 89 8.19 -8.77 -4.57
C CYS A 89 8.90 -8.33 -5.86
N GLU A 90 9.48 -9.28 -6.57
CA GLU A 90 10.28 -8.99 -7.79
C GLU A 90 9.44 -8.29 -8.85
N GLU A 91 8.17 -8.67 -8.99
CA GLU A 91 7.23 -8.12 -9.96
C GLU A 91 6.95 -6.62 -9.72
N VAL A 92 7.14 -6.16 -8.47
CA VAL A 92 6.89 -4.76 -8.06
C VAL A 92 8.14 -3.90 -8.24
N ARG A 93 9.34 -4.49 -8.37
CA ARG A 93 10.60 -3.73 -8.44
C ARG A 93 10.63 -2.70 -9.58
N PRO A 94 10.13 -2.96 -10.79
CA PRO A 94 10.10 -1.95 -11.85
C PRO A 94 9.29 -0.72 -11.45
N LEU A 95 8.08 -0.93 -10.86
CA LEU A 95 7.24 0.16 -10.37
C LEU A 95 7.93 0.95 -9.25
N LEU A 96 8.52 0.27 -8.28
CA LEU A 96 9.23 0.89 -7.17
C LEU A 96 10.42 1.70 -7.67
N THR A 97 11.24 1.15 -8.56
CA THR A 97 12.44 1.78 -9.12
C THR A 97 12.11 3.07 -9.88
N ARG A 98 10.98 3.12 -10.59
CA ARG A 98 10.47 4.32 -11.29
C ARG A 98 10.34 5.54 -10.36
N TYR A 99 10.07 5.31 -9.09
CA TYR A 99 9.84 6.37 -8.11
C TYR A 99 10.97 6.55 -7.10
N LEU A 100 12.07 5.81 -7.18
CA LEU A 100 13.22 6.02 -6.30
C LEU A 100 13.78 7.43 -6.45
N ASP A 101 14.16 8.03 -5.32
CA ASP A 101 14.84 9.33 -5.34
C ASP A 101 16.34 9.18 -5.65
N PRO A 102 16.81 9.67 -6.81
CA PRO A 102 18.22 9.58 -7.18
C PRO A 102 19.14 10.37 -6.22
N THR A 103 18.60 11.35 -5.48
CA THR A 103 19.39 12.11 -4.49
C THR A 103 19.51 11.41 -3.13
N ARG A 104 18.78 10.33 -2.92
CA ARG A 104 18.79 9.54 -1.66
C ARG A 104 18.40 10.33 -0.41
N LYS A 105 17.73 11.49 -0.57
CA LYS A 105 17.21 12.25 0.58
C LYS A 105 16.02 11.54 1.23
N ARG A 106 15.18 10.93 0.41
CA ARG A 106 14.08 10.04 0.82
C ARG A 106 14.07 8.83 -0.08
N LEU A 107 13.26 7.83 0.26
CA LEU A 107 13.14 6.66 -0.60
C LEU A 107 12.52 7.02 -1.95
N PHE A 108 11.42 7.79 -1.93
CA PHE A 108 10.69 8.14 -3.14
C PHE A 108 10.81 9.62 -3.51
N ILE A 109 10.76 9.90 -4.80
CA ILE A 109 10.93 11.23 -5.41
C ILE A 109 9.77 12.20 -5.11
N PHE A 110 8.69 11.77 -4.47
CA PHE A 110 7.48 12.58 -4.27
C PHE A 110 7.76 13.91 -3.55
N HIS A 111 8.68 13.94 -2.58
CA HIS A 111 9.07 15.15 -1.86
C HIS A 111 9.73 16.22 -2.75
N ARG A 112 10.29 15.83 -3.90
CA ARG A 112 10.87 16.75 -4.89
C ARG A 112 9.83 17.24 -5.89
N ARG A 113 8.81 16.43 -6.16
CA ARG A 113 7.75 16.73 -7.14
C ARG A 113 6.63 17.56 -6.53
N PHE A 114 6.35 17.40 -5.25
CA PHE A 114 5.20 17.99 -4.58
C PHE A 114 5.58 18.50 -3.18
N PRO A 115 5.23 19.75 -2.81
CA PRO A 115 5.30 20.20 -1.42
C PRO A 115 4.46 19.31 -0.51
N ALA A 116 4.91 19.08 0.74
CA ALA A 116 4.25 18.18 1.67
C ALA A 116 2.76 18.50 1.89
N GLY A 117 2.41 19.79 2.05
CA GLY A 117 1.02 20.20 2.21
C GLY A 117 0.13 19.99 0.99
N ASN A 118 0.72 19.89 -0.20
CA ASN A 118 -0.02 19.70 -1.46
C ASN A 118 -0.12 18.23 -1.87
N PHE A 119 0.72 17.35 -1.32
CA PHE A 119 0.75 15.95 -1.72
C PHE A 119 -0.59 15.22 -1.50
N PRO A 120 -1.31 15.40 -0.37
CA PRO A 120 -2.63 14.78 -0.17
C PRO A 120 -3.63 15.15 -1.28
N THR A 121 -3.66 16.42 -1.67
CA THR A 121 -4.54 16.89 -2.76
C THR A 121 -4.14 16.28 -4.09
N LYS A 122 -2.83 16.19 -4.39
CA LYS A 122 -2.34 15.56 -5.62
C LYS A 122 -2.68 14.08 -5.68
N VAL A 123 -2.54 13.35 -4.58
CA VAL A 123 -2.97 11.94 -4.46
C VAL A 123 -4.47 11.82 -4.74
N SER A 124 -5.30 12.66 -4.12
CA SER A 124 -6.74 12.63 -4.33
C SER A 124 -7.13 12.92 -5.79
N CYS A 125 -6.54 13.94 -6.41
CA CYS A 125 -6.79 14.27 -7.83
C CYS A 125 -6.33 13.12 -8.75
N ALA A 126 -5.18 12.52 -8.46
CA ALA A 126 -4.64 11.42 -9.24
C ALA A 126 -5.54 10.18 -9.17
N VAL A 127 -6.01 9.80 -7.98
CA VAL A 127 -6.94 8.67 -7.82
C VAL A 127 -8.29 8.94 -8.51
N LYS A 128 -8.82 10.16 -8.44
CA LYS A 128 -10.04 10.55 -9.19
C LYS A 128 -9.87 10.39 -10.71
N ALA A 129 -8.68 10.66 -11.25
CA ALA A 129 -8.41 10.45 -12.66
C ALA A 129 -8.41 8.95 -13.04
N VAL A 130 -7.93 8.09 -12.14
CA VAL A 130 -8.03 6.63 -12.29
C VAL A 130 -9.48 6.17 -12.19
N GLU A 131 -10.22 6.62 -11.19
CA GLU A 131 -11.64 6.30 -11.00
C GLU A 131 -12.50 6.67 -12.22
N LYS A 132 -12.19 7.78 -12.88
CA LYS A 132 -12.85 8.17 -14.13
C LYS A 132 -12.55 7.19 -15.28
N ALA A 133 -11.35 6.63 -15.32
CA ALA A 133 -10.93 5.68 -16.36
C ALA A 133 -11.38 4.25 -16.06
N VAL A 134 -11.40 3.87 -14.79
CA VAL A 134 -11.84 2.55 -14.30
C VAL A 134 -12.92 2.79 -13.25
N PRO A 135 -14.18 3.00 -13.64
CA PRO A 135 -15.26 3.22 -12.70
C PRO A 135 -15.57 1.95 -11.91
N PHE A 136 -16.01 2.14 -10.68
CA PHE A 136 -16.48 1.07 -9.80
C PHE A 136 -17.83 1.48 -9.21
N GLU A 137 -18.62 0.53 -8.73
CA GLU A 137 -19.96 0.79 -8.16
C GLU A 137 -19.98 1.80 -7.01
N ARG A 138 -18.85 1.97 -6.34
CA ARG A 138 -18.62 2.88 -5.22
C ARG A 138 -17.41 3.75 -5.48
N HIS A 139 -17.46 4.98 -4.96
CA HIS A 139 -16.30 5.86 -4.95
C HIS A 139 -15.13 5.21 -4.19
N TYR A 140 -13.94 5.23 -4.78
CA TYR A 140 -12.73 4.74 -4.14
C TYR A 140 -11.65 5.84 -4.02
N THR A 141 -10.81 5.68 -3.05
CA THR A 141 -9.75 6.62 -2.70
C THR A 141 -8.40 5.89 -2.66
N TYR A 142 -7.32 6.63 -2.46
CA TYR A 142 -6.01 6.01 -2.21
C TYR A 142 -6.07 4.94 -1.09
N TYR A 143 -6.84 5.22 -0.02
CA TYR A 143 -6.97 4.31 1.11
C TYR A 143 -7.73 3.02 0.76
N SER A 144 -8.47 3.02 -0.33
CA SER A 144 -9.14 1.81 -0.84
C SER A 144 -8.14 0.71 -1.20
N ALA A 145 -6.92 1.05 -1.66
CA ALA A 145 -5.86 0.07 -1.91
C ALA A 145 -5.54 -0.77 -0.65
N ARG A 146 -5.51 -0.15 0.53
CA ARG A 146 -5.28 -0.86 1.79
C ARG A 146 -6.46 -1.76 2.18
N HIS A 147 -7.69 -1.30 1.99
CA HIS A 147 -8.88 -2.12 2.23
C HIS A 147 -8.92 -3.30 1.26
N THR A 148 -8.57 -3.06 0.00
CA THR A 148 -8.47 -4.10 -1.03
C THR A 148 -7.41 -5.13 -0.68
N TYR A 149 -6.22 -4.69 -0.27
CA TYR A 149 -5.17 -5.58 0.21
C TYR A 149 -5.67 -6.51 1.33
N ALA A 150 -6.30 -5.97 2.36
CA ALA A 150 -6.84 -6.75 3.47
C ALA A 150 -7.95 -7.72 3.04
N THR A 151 -8.87 -7.25 2.18
CA THR A 151 -10.00 -8.05 1.69
C THR A 151 -9.54 -9.19 0.81
N LEU A 152 -8.62 -8.92 -0.14
CA LEU A 152 -8.07 -9.94 -1.02
C LEU A 152 -7.17 -10.93 -0.25
N ALA A 153 -6.42 -10.46 0.75
CA ALA A 153 -5.63 -11.32 1.61
C ALA A 153 -6.50 -12.37 2.29
N TYR A 154 -7.60 -11.96 2.89
CA TYR A 154 -8.50 -12.87 3.61
C TYR A 154 -9.35 -13.72 2.67
N ASN A 155 -10.07 -13.08 1.72
CA ASN A 155 -11.10 -13.74 0.94
C ASN A 155 -10.58 -14.51 -0.27
N VAL A 156 -9.42 -14.12 -0.84
CA VAL A 156 -8.90 -14.68 -2.08
C VAL A 156 -7.59 -15.44 -1.85
N ALA A 157 -6.63 -14.82 -1.18
CA ALA A 157 -5.36 -15.48 -0.88
C ALA A 157 -5.44 -16.47 0.29
N ASN A 158 -6.60 -16.59 0.97
CA ASN A 158 -6.82 -17.50 2.08
C ASN A 158 -5.81 -17.31 3.22
N ILE A 159 -5.50 -16.06 3.55
CA ILE A 159 -4.65 -15.70 4.67
C ILE A 159 -5.54 -15.54 5.91
N ASP A 160 -5.16 -16.14 7.02
CA ASP A 160 -5.92 -16.04 8.25
C ASP A 160 -5.98 -14.59 8.78
N LYS A 161 -7.02 -14.31 9.54
CA LYS A 161 -7.32 -12.96 10.02
C LYS A 161 -6.20 -12.36 10.88
N TYR A 162 -5.53 -13.18 11.69
CA TYR A 162 -4.42 -12.74 12.53
C TYR A 162 -3.22 -12.32 11.68
N THR A 163 -2.84 -13.12 10.70
CA THR A 163 -1.78 -12.78 9.75
C THR A 163 -2.10 -11.51 8.96
N VAL A 164 -3.36 -11.34 8.50
CA VAL A 164 -3.79 -10.08 7.84
C VAL A 164 -3.63 -8.89 8.78
N HIS A 165 -3.96 -9.04 10.06
CA HIS A 165 -3.82 -8.00 11.07
C HIS A 165 -2.35 -7.59 11.26
N GLU A 166 -1.42 -8.55 11.31
CA GLU A 166 0.01 -8.31 11.38
C GLU A 166 0.53 -7.63 10.10
N LEU A 167 0.13 -8.13 8.90
CA LEU A 167 0.48 -7.53 7.60
C LEU A 167 0.01 -6.08 7.47
N LEU A 168 -1.04 -5.69 8.15
CA LEU A 168 -1.50 -4.31 8.19
C LEU A 168 -0.82 -3.49 9.30
N ASN A 169 0.05 -4.10 10.09
CA ASN A 169 0.66 -3.50 11.28
C ASN A 169 -0.38 -2.86 12.22
N HIS A 170 -1.50 -3.54 12.42
CA HIS A 170 -2.50 -3.15 13.40
C HIS A 170 -2.03 -3.58 14.80
N SER A 171 -2.47 -2.86 15.83
CA SER A 171 -2.36 -3.30 17.21
C SER A 171 -3.74 -3.71 17.70
N ASP A 172 -3.84 -4.90 18.25
CA ASP A 172 -5.03 -5.35 18.95
C ASP A 172 -4.84 -5.15 20.45
N LYS A 173 -5.81 -4.55 21.13
CA LYS A 173 -5.74 -4.32 22.58
C LYS A 173 -5.85 -5.62 23.35
N GLU A 174 -6.64 -6.57 22.85
CA GLU A 174 -6.88 -7.87 23.48
C GLU A 174 -5.68 -8.82 23.29
N MET A 175 -5.01 -8.74 22.14
CA MET A 175 -3.83 -9.56 21.82
C MET A 175 -2.52 -9.00 22.38
N LYS A 176 -2.52 -7.75 22.85
CA LYS A 176 -1.30 -7.02 23.24
C LYS A 176 -0.43 -7.74 24.28
N ILE A 177 -1.03 -8.54 25.16
CA ILE A 177 -0.31 -9.32 26.16
C ILE A 177 0.37 -10.52 25.48
N THR A 178 -0.37 -11.25 24.66
CA THR A 178 0.11 -12.42 23.92
C THR A 178 1.22 -12.05 22.95
N ASP A 179 1.08 -10.92 22.23
CA ASP A 179 2.09 -10.40 21.27
C ASP A 179 3.45 -10.12 21.92
N ARG A 180 3.52 -9.96 23.25
CA ARG A 180 4.80 -9.79 23.96
C ARG A 180 5.59 -11.08 24.11
N TYR A 181 4.92 -12.22 24.05
CA TYR A 181 5.53 -13.54 24.21
C TYR A 181 5.82 -14.23 22.88
N ILE A 182 5.28 -13.72 21.77
CA ILE A 182 5.44 -14.31 20.45
C ILE A 182 6.40 -13.42 19.62
N GLU A 183 7.54 -14.00 19.25
CA GLU A 183 8.42 -13.35 18.28
C GLU A 183 7.76 -13.34 16.90
N ARG A 184 7.83 -12.19 16.22
CA ARG A 184 7.20 -12.03 14.89
C ARG A 184 7.96 -12.86 13.85
N ASP A 185 7.27 -13.78 13.22
CA ASP A 185 7.79 -14.57 12.11
C ASP A 185 7.69 -13.78 10.80
N TRP A 186 8.79 -13.10 10.45
CA TRP A 186 8.84 -12.30 9.24
C TRP A 186 8.76 -13.15 7.97
N GLN A 187 9.29 -14.39 7.97
CA GLN A 187 9.25 -15.25 6.79
C GLN A 187 7.79 -15.63 6.46
N ARG A 188 7.01 -16.01 7.45
CA ARG A 188 5.57 -16.29 7.30
C ARG A 188 4.83 -15.07 6.72
N LEU A 189 5.14 -13.87 7.23
CA LEU A 189 4.53 -12.64 6.74
C LEU A 189 4.94 -12.33 5.29
N TYR A 190 6.20 -12.56 4.93
CA TYR A 190 6.69 -12.37 3.55
C TYR A 190 6.02 -13.34 2.58
N ASP A 191 5.87 -14.61 2.95
CA ASP A 191 5.23 -15.62 2.11
C ASP A 191 3.73 -15.32 1.94
N ALA A 192 3.05 -14.88 3.00
CA ALA A 192 1.68 -14.42 2.91
C ALA A 192 1.57 -13.18 2.00
N HIS A 193 2.48 -12.20 2.14
CA HIS A 193 2.50 -11.00 1.31
C HIS A 193 2.73 -11.32 -0.18
N LYS A 194 3.67 -12.22 -0.50
CA LYS A 194 3.91 -12.69 -1.88
C LYS A 194 2.65 -13.27 -2.51
N ARG A 195 1.90 -14.11 -1.78
CA ARG A 195 0.64 -14.68 -2.26
C ARG A 195 -0.41 -13.60 -2.58
N ILE A 196 -0.45 -12.52 -1.81
CA ILE A 196 -1.39 -11.41 -2.04
C ILE A 196 -0.97 -10.60 -3.27
N VAL A 197 0.31 -10.27 -3.40
CA VAL A 197 0.84 -9.48 -4.52
C VAL A 197 0.71 -10.26 -5.84
N ALA A 198 0.90 -11.58 -5.82
CA ALA A 198 0.76 -12.46 -6.97
C ALA A 198 -0.67 -12.61 -7.51
N LEU A 199 -1.69 -12.06 -6.81
CA LEU A 199 -3.07 -12.02 -7.34
C LEU A 199 -3.22 -11.10 -8.55
N ILE A 200 -2.27 -10.17 -8.76
CA ILE A 200 -2.28 -9.21 -9.86
C ILE A 200 -1.23 -9.62 -10.89
N ASN A 201 -1.58 -9.48 -12.16
CA ASN A 201 -0.61 -9.50 -13.24
C ASN A 201 0.06 -8.12 -13.35
N TRP A 202 1.39 -8.07 -13.13
CA TRP A 202 2.19 -6.85 -13.14
C TRP A 202 2.83 -6.52 -14.50
N SER A 203 2.64 -7.36 -15.53
CA SER A 203 3.32 -7.24 -16.84
C SER A 203 3.11 -5.88 -17.49
N SER A 204 1.87 -5.37 -17.47
CA SER A 204 1.52 -4.08 -18.08
C SER A 204 2.24 -2.88 -17.46
N ILE A 205 2.78 -3.04 -16.25
CA ILE A 205 3.47 -1.97 -15.51
C ILE A 205 4.96 -1.96 -15.82
N CYS A 206 5.51 -3.10 -16.23
CA CYS A 206 6.93 -3.24 -16.56
C CYS A 206 7.28 -2.63 -17.92
N GLU A 207 6.29 -2.50 -18.83
CA GLU A 207 6.47 -2.07 -20.21
C GLU A 207 6.38 -0.53 -20.41
N GLY A 208 6.23 0.28 -19.34
CA GLY A 208 5.98 1.73 -19.42
C GLY A 208 7.06 2.63 -18.82
#